data_3c2e42b90b9d085224c1a2c3a4d7a0d5
#
_entry.id   3c2e42b90b9d085224c1a2c3a4d7a0d5
#
_cell.length_a   1.000
_cell.length_b   1.000
_cell.length_c   1.000
_cell.angle_alpha   90.00
_cell.angle_beta   90.00
_cell.angle_gamma   90.00
#
_symmetry.space_group_name_H-M   'P 1'
#
loop_
_entity.id
_entity.type
_entity.pdbx_description
1 polymer ?
#
loop_
_entity_poly.entity_id
_entity_poly.type
_entity_poly.pdbx_seq_one_letter_code
_entity_poly.pdbx_strand_id
1 'polypeptide(L)'
;DYRSERRGNVVKFGKWIAKHRIIILVISVLLLIPSGIFMATTRINYDILSYLPKDIETMKGQDILMEDFGKGGFSMVMVEGMTDKEVVETKKKIEAIDHVADVVWYDTIADISLPKEVLPENLYDFFNSENSTLMVVFFDDATSGDGTMAAIEEMRAVTGKQCFISGMSAVLTDMKNLSDKESVMYIVIAVILVSLVLAVTMDSFLIPLFFMLSIGMAIIYNLGTNMFFGEISFITKALTAVLQLGVTMDFSIFLWHSYQENQLRFPGDKERAMGHAISNTISSVVGSSVTTIAGFLAMCFMSFTLGIDLGIVMAKGVVLGVISCVTILPSFILTFDRAIEKTRHKEIIPSMKKLSSFIVRKSWIFITAFVVLLIPAIYGYTHYDVYYNLDSTLPKDLDSIVANSKLTDEFNMSSTHMLLADSKMKSKDVNMMLKDMENVEGVSFALGLDTLIGPAIPEEIIPESVKSILKSDKWQLIMIGSEYMTASDEVNA
;
A
#
# COMPACT_ATOMS: atom_id res chain seq x y z
N ASP A 1 -17.24 -33.92 -32.85
CA ASP A 1 -17.99 -34.27 -31.65
C ASP A 1 -17.32 -34.00 -30.33
N TYR A 2 -16.08 -33.53 -30.35
CA TYR A 2 -15.31 -33.13 -29.15
C TYR A 2 -16.04 -32.06 -28.28
N ARG A 3 -16.78 -31.15 -28.90
CA ARG A 3 -17.54 -30.11 -28.18
C ARG A 3 -18.76 -30.67 -27.44
N SER A 4 -19.41 -31.70 -27.96
CA SER A 4 -20.59 -32.33 -27.32
C SER A 4 -20.17 -33.19 -26.12
N GLU A 5 -19.05 -33.90 -26.25
CA GLU A 5 -18.49 -34.74 -25.20
C GLU A 5 -17.95 -33.91 -24.04
N ARG A 6 -17.25 -32.79 -24.33
CA ARG A 6 -16.77 -31.83 -23.33
C ARG A 6 -17.92 -31.19 -22.57
N ARG A 7 -19.01 -30.78 -23.24
CA ARG A 7 -20.23 -30.29 -22.59
C ARG A 7 -20.87 -31.34 -21.69
N GLY A 8 -20.91 -32.61 -22.12
CA GLY A 8 -21.43 -33.69 -21.32
C GLY A 8 -20.67 -33.90 -20.01
N ASN A 9 -19.35 -33.81 -20.03
CA ASN A 9 -18.52 -33.96 -18.84
C ASN A 9 -18.69 -32.80 -17.86
N VAL A 10 -18.79 -31.54 -18.34
CA VAL A 10 -19.04 -30.38 -17.49
C VAL A 10 -20.42 -30.41 -16.85
N VAL A 11 -21.45 -30.86 -17.55
CA VAL A 11 -22.79 -31.06 -16.97
C VAL A 11 -22.77 -32.15 -15.88
N LYS A 12 -22.01 -33.25 -16.08
CA LYS A 12 -21.82 -34.29 -15.05
C LYS A 12 -21.17 -33.71 -13.80
N PHE A 13 -20.13 -32.86 -13.96
CA PHE A 13 -19.49 -32.18 -12.86
C PHE A 13 -20.46 -31.25 -12.12
N GLY A 14 -21.26 -30.44 -12.84
CA GLY A 14 -22.26 -29.58 -12.23
C GLY A 14 -23.33 -30.36 -11.44
N LYS A 15 -23.80 -31.49 -11.96
CA LYS A 15 -24.73 -32.41 -11.24
C LYS A 15 -24.08 -33.01 -10.00
N TRP A 16 -22.79 -33.35 -10.06
CA TRP A 16 -22.05 -33.86 -8.91
C TRP A 16 -21.98 -32.83 -7.79
N ILE A 17 -21.70 -31.57 -8.11
CA ILE A 17 -21.71 -30.43 -7.15
C ILE A 17 -23.11 -30.31 -6.53
N ALA A 18 -24.16 -30.27 -7.34
CA ALA A 18 -25.52 -30.12 -6.86
C ALA A 18 -25.92 -31.26 -5.89
N LYS A 19 -25.49 -32.48 -6.17
CA LYS A 19 -25.74 -33.64 -5.33
C LYS A 19 -24.98 -33.62 -4.00
N HIS A 20 -23.73 -33.09 -4.00
CA HIS A 20 -22.85 -33.07 -2.81
C HIS A 20 -22.80 -31.70 -2.12
N ARG A 21 -23.79 -30.82 -2.35
CA ARG A 21 -23.84 -29.46 -1.87
C ARG A 21 -23.53 -29.28 -0.39
N ILE A 22 -24.07 -30.16 0.49
CA ILE A 22 -23.85 -30.06 1.93
C ILE A 22 -22.39 -30.37 2.29
N ILE A 23 -21.80 -31.40 1.67
CA ILE A 23 -20.40 -31.76 1.89
C ILE A 23 -19.48 -30.62 1.43
N ILE A 24 -19.78 -30.02 0.29
CA ILE A 24 -19.01 -28.87 -0.22
C ILE A 24 -19.07 -27.69 0.76
N LEU A 25 -20.26 -27.35 1.27
CA LEU A 25 -20.40 -26.28 2.26
C LEU A 25 -19.64 -26.59 3.56
N VAL A 26 -19.73 -27.81 4.07
CA VAL A 26 -19.00 -28.22 5.28
C VAL A 26 -17.50 -28.11 5.07
N ILE A 27 -16.97 -28.65 3.97
CA ILE A 27 -15.54 -28.56 3.64
C ILE A 27 -15.13 -27.07 3.48
N SER A 28 -15.93 -26.27 2.79
CA SER A 28 -15.62 -24.84 2.61
C SER A 28 -15.57 -24.10 3.95
N VAL A 29 -16.52 -24.35 4.85
CA VAL A 29 -16.48 -23.73 6.20
C VAL A 29 -15.28 -24.22 7.01
N LEU A 30 -14.93 -25.50 6.94
CA LEU A 30 -13.76 -26.05 7.62
C LEU A 30 -12.46 -25.42 7.09
N LEU A 31 -12.36 -25.15 5.80
CA LEU A 31 -11.20 -24.51 5.19
C LEU A 31 -11.05 -23.02 5.56
N LEU A 32 -12.12 -22.35 6.02
CA LEU A 32 -12.02 -20.97 6.53
C LEU A 32 -11.15 -20.86 7.78
N ILE A 33 -11.14 -21.90 8.64
CA ILE A 33 -10.37 -21.87 9.88
C ILE A 33 -8.87 -21.73 9.59
N PRO A 34 -8.20 -22.65 8.87
CA PRO A 34 -6.80 -22.51 8.55
C PRO A 34 -6.53 -21.26 7.70
N SER A 35 -7.40 -20.92 6.75
CA SER A 35 -7.22 -19.73 5.92
C SER A 35 -7.28 -18.44 6.72
N GLY A 36 -8.17 -18.36 7.71
CA GLY A 36 -8.24 -17.19 8.62
C GLY A 36 -7.00 -17.08 9.50
N ILE A 37 -6.49 -18.19 10.04
CA ILE A 37 -5.24 -18.21 10.82
C ILE A 37 -4.08 -17.75 9.94
N PHE A 38 -3.93 -18.31 8.74
CA PHE A 38 -2.86 -17.95 7.81
C PHE A 38 -2.95 -16.49 7.34
N MET A 39 -4.15 -15.97 7.10
CA MET A 39 -4.37 -14.55 6.81
C MET A 39 -3.87 -13.65 7.95
N ALA A 40 -4.12 -14.04 9.20
CA ALA A 40 -3.69 -13.26 10.37
C ALA A 40 -2.17 -13.35 10.62
N THR A 41 -1.51 -14.43 10.18
CA THR A 41 -0.07 -14.64 10.36
C THR A 41 0.77 -14.23 9.15
N THR A 42 0.15 -13.93 8.01
CA THR A 42 0.87 -13.41 6.83
C THR A 42 1.45 -12.04 7.14
N ARG A 43 2.78 -11.90 6.98
CA ARG A 43 3.48 -10.63 7.17
C ARG A 43 3.04 -9.63 6.10
N ILE A 44 2.78 -8.40 6.53
CA ILE A 44 2.47 -7.28 5.63
C ILE A 44 3.70 -6.41 5.52
N ASN A 45 4.19 -6.25 4.30
CA ASN A 45 5.32 -5.38 4.02
C ASN A 45 4.82 -3.97 3.70
N TYR A 46 5.24 -3.00 4.50
CA TYR A 46 4.94 -1.57 4.32
C TYR A 46 6.05 -0.83 3.59
N ASP A 47 7.20 -1.49 3.37
CA ASP A 47 8.34 -0.92 2.68
C ASP A 47 8.14 -0.93 1.16
N ILE A 48 7.75 0.23 0.62
CA ILE A 48 7.61 0.41 -0.83
C ILE A 48 8.99 0.35 -1.51
N LEU A 49 10.05 0.78 -0.84
CA LEU A 49 11.40 0.79 -1.38
C LEU A 49 11.92 -0.63 -1.62
N SER A 50 11.52 -1.59 -0.79
CA SER A 50 11.91 -3.00 -0.95
C SER A 50 11.44 -3.63 -2.27
N TYR A 51 10.46 -3.02 -2.94
CA TYR A 51 9.97 -3.45 -4.25
C TYR A 51 10.72 -2.82 -5.43
N LEU A 52 11.63 -1.88 -5.17
CA LEU A 52 12.47 -1.28 -6.20
C LEU A 52 13.57 -2.26 -6.66
N PRO A 53 14.04 -2.13 -7.91
CA PRO A 53 15.20 -2.89 -8.39
C PRO A 53 16.43 -2.63 -7.51
N LYS A 54 17.12 -3.69 -7.10
CA LYS A 54 18.30 -3.60 -6.21
C LYS A 54 19.53 -2.95 -6.85
N ASP A 55 19.53 -2.77 -8.14
CA ASP A 55 20.66 -2.22 -8.90
C ASP A 55 20.65 -0.69 -9.02
N ILE A 56 19.57 -0.03 -8.57
CA ILE A 56 19.50 1.44 -8.56
C ILE A 56 20.34 2.02 -7.41
N GLU A 57 20.83 3.25 -7.60
CA GLU A 57 21.75 3.91 -6.66
C GLU A 57 21.16 4.09 -5.26
N THR A 58 19.89 4.47 -5.16
CA THR A 58 19.21 4.62 -3.88
C THR A 58 19.22 3.34 -3.06
N MET A 59 18.97 2.17 -3.68
CA MET A 59 18.98 0.88 -2.97
C MET A 59 20.39 0.49 -2.55
N LYS A 60 21.39 0.71 -3.41
CA LYS A 60 22.81 0.51 -3.03
C LYS A 60 23.22 1.43 -1.88
N GLY A 61 22.78 2.70 -1.92
CA GLY A 61 23.02 3.64 -0.83
C GLY A 61 22.40 3.19 0.49
N GLN A 62 21.18 2.68 0.46
CA GLN A 62 20.52 2.13 1.64
C GLN A 62 21.23 0.90 2.20
N ASP A 63 21.69 -0.01 1.35
CA ASP A 63 22.48 -1.17 1.77
C ASP A 63 23.81 -0.74 2.45
N ILE A 64 24.49 0.28 1.91
CA ILE A 64 25.71 0.84 2.52
C ILE A 64 25.40 1.50 3.87
N LEU A 65 24.30 2.24 3.99
CA LEU A 65 23.88 2.84 5.26
C LEU A 65 23.63 1.76 6.33
N MET A 66 22.99 0.66 5.96
CA MET A 66 22.76 -0.47 6.86
C MET A 66 24.06 -1.20 7.24
N GLU A 67 24.90 -1.53 6.26
CA GLU A 67 26.07 -2.37 6.47
C GLU A 67 27.26 -1.62 7.10
N ASP A 68 27.56 -0.41 6.61
CA ASP A 68 28.76 0.34 7.03
C ASP A 68 28.47 1.34 8.18
N PHE A 69 27.21 1.79 8.37
CA PHE A 69 26.83 2.75 9.42
C PHE A 69 25.86 2.17 10.45
N GLY A 70 25.28 0.98 10.22
CA GLY A 70 24.26 0.39 11.09
C GLY A 70 22.97 1.24 11.16
N LYS A 71 22.65 2.00 10.12
CA LYS A 71 21.51 2.94 10.03
C LYS A 71 20.65 2.59 8.83
N GLY A 72 19.40 2.22 9.09
CA GLY A 72 18.46 1.82 8.05
C GLY A 72 17.42 2.88 7.71
N GLY A 73 17.07 3.71 8.68
CA GLY A 73 16.13 4.81 8.54
C GLY A 73 16.49 5.97 9.44
N PHE A 74 15.82 7.11 9.24
CA PHE A 74 15.92 8.27 10.11
C PHE A 74 14.61 9.04 10.19
N SER A 75 14.48 9.82 11.26
CA SER A 75 13.43 10.81 11.46
C SER A 75 14.01 12.08 12.04
N MET A 76 13.36 13.20 11.79
CA MET A 76 13.66 14.46 12.42
C MET A 76 12.64 14.73 13.50
N VAL A 77 13.11 15.07 14.69
CA VAL A 77 12.27 15.40 15.85
C VAL A 77 12.43 16.86 16.18
N MET A 78 11.42 17.62 15.88
CA MET A 78 11.35 19.04 16.24
C MET A 78 10.74 19.17 17.63
N VAL A 79 11.34 19.98 18.47
CA VAL A 79 10.93 20.24 19.86
C VAL A 79 10.68 21.73 20.03
N GLU A 80 9.45 22.09 20.44
CA GLU A 80 9.02 23.46 20.64
C GLU A 80 8.98 23.85 22.12
N GLY A 81 9.51 25.02 22.46
CA GLY A 81 9.33 25.67 23.77
C GLY A 81 9.90 24.94 24.97
N MET A 82 10.83 24.00 24.76
CA MET A 82 11.57 23.32 25.82
C MET A 82 12.90 24.01 26.11
N THR A 83 13.35 23.94 27.35
CA THR A 83 14.71 24.36 27.72
C THR A 83 15.72 23.28 27.29
N ASP A 84 16.99 23.67 27.09
CA ASP A 84 18.07 22.75 26.69
C ASP A 84 18.17 21.51 27.62
N LYS A 85 17.88 21.68 28.93
CA LYS A 85 17.87 20.55 29.89
C LYS A 85 16.73 19.59 29.63
N GLU A 86 15.54 20.10 29.32
CA GLU A 86 14.38 19.26 28.99
C GLU A 86 14.58 18.53 27.66
N VAL A 87 15.25 19.19 26.70
CA VAL A 87 15.63 18.55 25.42
C VAL A 87 16.61 17.41 25.65
N VAL A 88 17.65 17.61 26.50
CA VAL A 88 18.58 16.50 26.86
C VAL A 88 17.86 15.34 27.56
N GLU A 89 16.89 15.63 28.45
CA GLU A 89 16.11 14.55 29.09
C GLU A 89 15.24 13.82 28.06
N THR A 90 14.64 14.53 27.13
CA THR A 90 13.85 13.95 26.03
C THR A 90 14.72 13.12 25.10
N LYS A 91 15.91 13.61 24.72
CA LYS A 91 16.92 12.87 23.96
C LYS A 91 17.26 11.56 24.61
N LYS A 92 17.57 11.56 25.91
CA LYS A 92 17.87 10.33 26.67
C LYS A 92 16.72 9.32 26.69
N LYS A 93 15.47 9.79 26.73
CA LYS A 93 14.32 8.91 26.64
C LYS A 93 14.22 8.27 25.26
N ILE A 94 14.49 9.03 24.20
CA ILE A 94 14.50 8.51 22.83
C ILE A 94 15.65 7.53 22.61
N GLU A 95 16.86 7.83 23.10
CA GLU A 95 18.02 6.95 23.03
C GLU A 95 17.83 5.60 23.74
N ALA A 96 16.92 5.54 24.71
CA ALA A 96 16.61 4.31 25.46
C ALA A 96 15.59 3.39 24.76
N ILE A 97 15.00 3.83 23.64
CA ILE A 97 14.01 3.07 22.88
C ILE A 97 14.71 2.02 22.02
N ASP A 98 14.17 0.81 22.01
CA ASP A 98 14.66 -0.25 21.13
C ASP A 98 14.59 0.18 19.66
N HIS A 99 15.57 -0.22 18.85
CA HIS A 99 15.75 0.14 17.44
C HIS A 99 16.12 1.61 17.16
N VAL A 100 16.34 2.44 18.18
CA VAL A 100 17.01 3.73 18.03
C VAL A 100 18.51 3.50 18.05
N ALA A 101 19.20 3.79 16.94
CA ALA A 101 20.64 3.61 16.81
C ALA A 101 21.40 4.80 17.40
N ASP A 102 21.04 6.02 16.99
CA ASP A 102 21.69 7.25 17.42
C ASP A 102 20.67 8.40 17.47
N VAL A 103 20.87 9.33 18.40
CA VAL A 103 20.15 10.61 18.45
C VAL A 103 21.15 11.76 18.39
N VAL A 104 21.12 12.53 17.32
CA VAL A 104 22.04 13.64 17.08
C VAL A 104 21.35 14.95 17.36
N TRP A 105 21.90 15.70 18.26
CA TRP A 105 21.53 17.09 18.55
C TRP A 105 22.81 17.90 18.69
N TYR A 106 22.77 19.22 18.80
CA TYR A 106 24.01 19.99 18.91
C TYR A 106 24.87 19.63 20.14
N ASP A 107 24.27 19.07 21.22
CA ASP A 107 25.00 18.56 22.39
C ASP A 107 25.94 17.38 22.08
N THR A 108 25.70 16.69 20.98
CA THR A 108 26.55 15.62 20.50
C THR A 108 27.88 16.15 19.95
N ILE A 109 27.89 17.42 19.47
CA ILE A 109 29.00 18.04 18.79
C ILE A 109 29.67 19.09 19.71
N ALA A 110 28.89 19.82 20.49
CA ALA A 110 29.36 20.90 21.35
C ALA A 110 28.72 20.80 22.75
N ASP A 111 29.47 21.15 23.80
CA ASP A 111 28.93 21.19 25.17
C ASP A 111 27.82 22.26 25.27
N ILE A 112 26.68 21.88 25.82
CA ILE A 112 25.52 22.76 26.03
C ILE A 112 25.81 23.95 26.95
N SER A 113 26.91 23.90 27.71
CA SER A 113 27.36 25.04 28.56
C SER A 113 28.05 26.11 27.75
N LEU A 114 28.42 25.87 26.50
CA LEU A 114 28.99 26.88 25.62
C LEU A 114 27.93 27.90 25.22
N PRO A 115 28.26 29.21 25.26
CA PRO A 115 27.36 30.23 24.74
C PRO A 115 27.06 29.96 23.25
N LYS A 116 25.78 30.07 22.85
CA LYS A 116 25.34 29.80 21.50
C LYS A 116 26.04 30.63 20.43
N GLU A 117 26.48 31.81 20.81
CA GLU A 117 27.23 32.77 19.97
C GLU A 117 28.66 32.29 19.62
N VAL A 118 29.16 31.27 20.28
CA VAL A 118 30.49 30.64 20.02
C VAL A 118 30.40 29.49 19.03
N LEU A 119 29.21 28.96 18.81
CA LEU A 119 28.98 27.90 17.84
C LEU A 119 29.11 28.43 16.40
N PRO A 120 29.60 27.61 15.45
CA PRO A 120 29.51 27.94 14.03
C PRO A 120 28.05 28.25 13.65
N GLU A 121 27.82 29.34 12.95
CA GLU A 121 26.48 29.82 12.58
C GLU A 121 25.68 28.69 11.85
N ASN A 122 26.29 28.04 10.88
CA ASN A 122 25.67 26.91 10.14
C ASN A 122 25.25 25.73 11.06
N LEU A 123 26.03 25.44 12.10
CA LEU A 123 25.69 24.38 13.07
C LEU A 123 24.52 24.82 13.94
N TYR A 124 24.53 26.05 14.40
CA TYR A 124 23.47 26.57 15.25
C TYR A 124 22.14 26.64 14.49
N ASP A 125 22.14 27.20 13.29
CA ASP A 125 20.94 27.41 12.47
C ASP A 125 20.34 26.07 11.99
N PHE A 126 21.16 25.03 11.79
CA PHE A 126 20.67 23.70 11.46
C PHE A 126 19.82 23.08 12.59
N PHE A 127 20.29 23.22 13.83
CA PHE A 127 19.62 22.61 14.97
C PHE A 127 18.60 23.53 15.65
N ASN A 128 18.56 24.83 15.37
CA ASN A 128 17.72 25.76 16.09
C ASN A 128 17.02 26.78 15.19
N SER A 129 15.76 27.02 15.48
CA SER A 129 14.95 28.10 14.97
C SER A 129 14.58 29.06 16.13
N GLU A 130 13.76 30.07 15.89
CA GLU A 130 13.39 31.07 16.91
C GLU A 130 12.83 30.48 18.20
N ASN A 131 12.00 29.46 18.13
CA ASN A 131 11.31 28.82 19.26
C ASN A 131 11.41 27.29 19.29
N SER A 132 12.16 26.69 18.37
CA SER A 132 12.23 25.25 18.18
C SER A 132 13.66 24.77 18.05
N THR A 133 13.90 23.53 18.44
CA THR A 133 15.15 22.83 18.19
C THR A 133 14.90 21.49 17.51
N LEU A 134 15.85 21.04 16.69
CA LEU A 134 15.78 19.87 15.85
C LEU A 134 16.73 18.79 16.32
N MET A 135 16.27 17.56 16.47
CA MET A 135 17.10 16.37 16.66
C MET A 135 16.96 15.45 15.45
N VAL A 136 18.04 14.80 15.06
CA VAL A 136 18.03 13.73 14.04
C VAL A 136 18.12 12.40 14.74
N VAL A 137 17.15 11.53 14.54
CA VAL A 137 17.07 10.19 15.12
C VAL A 137 17.33 9.16 14.03
N PHE A 138 18.33 8.33 14.19
CA PHE A 138 18.63 7.21 13.31
C PHE A 138 18.13 5.91 13.91
N PHE A 139 17.66 5.01 13.05
CA PHE A 139 17.15 3.69 13.43
C PHE A 139 18.08 2.59 12.87
N ASP A 140 18.16 1.48 13.58
CA ASP A 140 18.95 0.30 13.18
C ASP A 140 18.21 -0.63 12.19
N ASP A 141 16.94 -0.33 11.88
CA ASP A 141 16.11 -1.05 10.92
C ASP A 141 15.77 -0.13 9.73
N ALA A 142 15.27 -0.71 8.64
CA ALA A 142 14.91 0.02 7.42
C ALA A 142 13.88 1.12 7.69
N THR A 143 13.77 2.11 6.79
CA THR A 143 12.87 3.27 6.89
C THR A 143 11.42 2.89 7.26
N SER A 144 10.95 1.74 6.81
CA SER A 144 9.61 1.19 7.07
C SER A 144 9.68 -0.20 7.71
N GLY A 145 10.81 -0.53 8.32
CA GLY A 145 10.97 -1.77 9.09
C GLY A 145 10.06 -1.79 10.32
N ASP A 146 9.71 -3.00 10.76
CA ASP A 146 8.82 -3.16 11.93
C ASP A 146 9.44 -2.54 13.19
N GLY A 147 10.78 -2.64 13.33
CA GLY A 147 11.53 -2.02 14.43
C GLY A 147 11.45 -0.49 14.40
N THR A 148 11.71 0.12 13.24
CA THR A 148 11.61 1.58 13.05
C THR A 148 10.20 2.09 13.35
N MET A 149 9.16 1.41 12.86
CA MET A 149 7.77 1.81 13.11
C MET A 149 7.40 1.69 14.59
N ALA A 150 7.84 0.61 15.27
CA ALA A 150 7.63 0.44 16.71
C ALA A 150 8.35 1.54 17.51
N ALA A 151 9.60 1.86 17.14
CA ALA A 151 10.35 2.95 17.78
C ALA A 151 9.66 4.30 17.64
N ILE A 152 9.09 4.62 16.47
CA ILE A 152 8.35 5.87 16.24
C ILE A 152 7.09 5.93 17.12
N GLU A 153 6.34 4.83 17.24
CA GLU A 153 5.16 4.76 18.11
C GLU A 153 5.55 4.94 19.59
N GLU A 154 6.64 4.33 20.03
CA GLU A 154 7.15 4.48 21.39
C GLU A 154 7.70 5.90 21.63
N MET A 155 8.40 6.50 20.67
CA MET A 155 8.82 7.90 20.72
C MET A 155 7.63 8.83 20.96
N ARG A 156 6.53 8.66 20.23
CA ARG A 156 5.29 9.44 20.42
C ARG A 156 4.68 9.24 21.79
N ALA A 157 4.79 8.03 22.37
CA ALA A 157 4.26 7.74 23.70
C ALA A 157 5.11 8.36 24.83
N VAL A 158 6.44 8.43 24.68
CA VAL A 158 7.35 8.96 25.72
C VAL A 158 7.62 10.47 25.58
N THR A 159 7.39 11.05 24.39
CA THR A 159 7.54 12.48 24.14
C THR A 159 6.22 13.23 24.37
N GLY A 160 6.31 14.49 24.73
CA GLY A 160 5.10 15.32 24.95
C GLY A 160 4.56 15.91 23.63
N LYS A 161 3.46 16.68 23.77
CA LYS A 161 2.83 17.39 22.63
C LYS A 161 3.70 18.49 22.00
N GLN A 162 4.84 18.78 22.60
CA GLN A 162 5.83 19.74 22.11
C GLN A 162 6.86 19.09 21.16
N CYS A 163 6.78 17.76 20.95
CA CYS A 163 7.67 17.04 20.07
C CYS A 163 6.90 16.61 18.81
N PHE A 164 7.46 16.92 17.65
CA PHE A 164 6.89 16.63 16.34
C PHE A 164 7.86 15.74 15.57
N ILE A 165 7.44 14.53 15.26
CA ILE A 165 8.27 13.52 14.58
C ILE A 165 7.95 13.57 13.09
N SER A 166 8.91 13.98 12.29
CA SER A 166 8.82 14.15 10.84
C SER A 166 9.71 13.17 10.09
N GLY A 167 9.62 13.19 8.78
CA GLY A 167 10.38 12.34 7.88
C GLY A 167 9.62 11.12 7.38
N MET A 168 10.21 10.42 6.40
CA MET A 168 9.54 9.33 5.67
C MET A 168 9.14 8.17 6.60
N SER A 169 9.96 7.82 7.59
CA SER A 169 9.63 6.75 8.54
C SER A 169 8.36 7.06 9.35
N ALA A 170 8.19 8.31 9.78
CA ALA A 170 6.99 8.75 10.49
C ALA A 170 5.75 8.73 9.57
N VAL A 171 5.89 9.18 8.32
CA VAL A 171 4.80 9.16 7.31
C VAL A 171 4.36 7.72 7.03
N LEU A 172 5.29 6.78 6.84
CA LEU A 172 4.97 5.38 6.58
C LEU A 172 4.32 4.70 7.79
N THR A 173 4.71 5.08 9.02
CA THR A 173 4.07 4.62 10.26
C THR A 173 2.61 5.09 10.32
N ASP A 174 2.34 6.37 10.03
CA ASP A 174 0.98 6.90 10.00
C ASP A 174 0.15 6.28 8.88
N MET A 175 0.74 6.07 7.71
CA MET A 175 0.07 5.41 6.57
C MET A 175 -0.31 3.96 6.91
N LYS A 176 0.56 3.23 7.62
CA LYS A 176 0.25 1.88 8.14
C LYS A 176 -0.97 1.93 9.06
N ASN A 177 -0.91 2.79 10.07
CA ASN A 177 -1.97 2.90 11.08
C ASN A 177 -3.31 3.32 10.45
N LEU A 178 -3.27 4.28 9.53
CA LEU A 178 -4.43 4.72 8.76
C LEU A 178 -5.00 3.59 7.90
N SER A 179 -4.14 2.90 7.14
CA SER A 179 -4.53 1.79 6.29
C SER A 179 -5.18 0.65 7.08
N ASP A 180 -4.60 0.25 8.21
CA ASP A 180 -5.16 -0.81 9.05
C ASP A 180 -6.52 -0.42 9.67
N LYS A 181 -6.68 0.83 10.06
CA LYS A 181 -7.94 1.35 10.60
C LYS A 181 -9.03 1.49 9.53
N GLU A 182 -8.69 2.00 8.38
CA GLU A 182 -9.66 2.35 7.33
C GLU A 182 -10.02 1.19 6.41
N SER A 183 -9.10 0.24 6.18
CA SER A 183 -9.35 -0.90 5.28
C SER A 183 -10.60 -1.69 5.65
N VAL A 184 -10.83 -1.92 6.94
CA VAL A 184 -12.02 -2.64 7.40
C VAL A 184 -13.29 -1.85 7.12
N MET A 185 -13.26 -0.53 7.34
CA MET A 185 -14.41 0.36 7.10
C MET A 185 -14.77 0.40 5.62
N TYR A 186 -13.79 0.55 4.73
CA TYR A 186 -14.03 0.58 3.28
C TYR A 186 -14.56 -0.75 2.75
N ILE A 187 -14.08 -1.89 3.25
CA ILE A 187 -14.61 -3.21 2.88
C ILE A 187 -16.07 -3.31 3.30
N VAL A 188 -16.44 -2.89 4.52
CA VAL A 188 -17.82 -2.91 5.00
C VAL A 188 -18.71 -2.01 4.15
N ILE A 189 -18.28 -0.79 3.83
CA ILE A 189 -19.01 0.13 2.95
C ILE A 189 -19.20 -0.51 1.56
N ALA A 190 -18.15 -1.08 0.97
CA ALA A 190 -18.22 -1.75 -0.32
C ALA A 190 -19.23 -2.90 -0.31
N VAL A 191 -19.21 -3.76 0.71
CA VAL A 191 -20.15 -4.87 0.88
C VAL A 191 -21.59 -4.38 1.00
N ILE A 192 -21.84 -3.30 1.78
CA ILE A 192 -23.17 -2.70 1.93
C ILE A 192 -23.69 -2.14 0.59
N LEU A 193 -22.86 -1.33 -0.09
CA LEU A 193 -23.23 -0.72 -1.38
C LEU A 193 -23.52 -1.79 -2.44
N VAL A 194 -22.64 -2.78 -2.56
CA VAL A 194 -22.81 -3.88 -3.50
C VAL A 194 -24.07 -4.70 -3.16
N SER A 195 -24.29 -5.01 -1.87
CA SER A 195 -25.49 -5.73 -1.43
C SER A 195 -26.77 -4.97 -1.73
N LEU A 196 -26.76 -3.65 -1.58
CA LEU A 196 -27.91 -2.79 -1.90
C LEU A 196 -28.20 -2.78 -3.42
N VAL A 197 -27.16 -2.62 -4.25
CA VAL A 197 -27.32 -2.69 -5.72
C VAL A 197 -27.85 -4.05 -6.14
N LEU A 198 -27.31 -5.14 -5.59
CA LEU A 198 -27.78 -6.49 -5.88
C LEU A 198 -29.22 -6.72 -5.39
N ALA A 199 -29.61 -6.19 -4.23
CA ALA A 199 -30.97 -6.31 -3.71
C ALA A 199 -31.99 -5.64 -4.63
N VAL A 200 -31.60 -4.57 -5.33
CA VAL A 200 -32.44 -3.87 -6.31
C VAL A 200 -32.47 -4.60 -7.66
N THR A 201 -31.36 -5.23 -8.05
CA THR A 201 -31.22 -5.87 -9.38
C THR A 201 -31.65 -7.34 -9.41
N MET A 202 -31.56 -8.04 -8.28
CA MET A 202 -31.96 -9.45 -8.17
C MET A 202 -33.45 -9.58 -7.79
N ASP A 203 -34.00 -10.78 -7.93
CA ASP A 203 -35.41 -11.10 -7.62
C ASP A 203 -35.62 -11.67 -6.21
N SER A 204 -34.57 -11.69 -5.36
CA SER A 204 -34.65 -12.14 -3.96
C SER A 204 -33.60 -11.44 -3.10
N PHE A 205 -33.98 -10.99 -1.90
CA PHE A 205 -33.05 -10.35 -0.95
C PHE A 205 -32.00 -11.29 -0.34
N LEU A 206 -32.22 -12.61 -0.42
CA LEU A 206 -31.24 -13.60 0.08
C LEU A 206 -30.13 -13.89 -0.93
N ILE A 207 -30.34 -13.68 -2.20
CA ILE A 207 -29.33 -13.94 -3.23
C ILE A 207 -28.08 -13.07 -3.06
N PRO A 208 -28.19 -11.75 -2.86
CA PRO A 208 -27.05 -10.90 -2.54
C PRO A 208 -26.23 -11.40 -1.34
N LEU A 209 -26.91 -11.88 -0.29
CA LEU A 209 -26.24 -12.42 0.90
C LEU A 209 -25.37 -13.65 0.54
N PHE A 210 -25.91 -14.60 -0.25
CA PHE A 210 -25.14 -15.76 -0.65
C PHE A 210 -24.00 -15.45 -1.62
N PHE A 211 -24.16 -14.42 -2.45
CA PHE A 211 -23.07 -13.91 -3.28
C PHE A 211 -21.94 -13.37 -2.39
N MET A 212 -22.28 -12.50 -1.44
CA MET A 212 -21.31 -11.93 -0.51
C MET A 212 -20.61 -12.98 0.34
N LEU A 213 -21.35 -13.99 0.84
CA LEU A 213 -20.77 -15.10 1.59
C LEU A 213 -19.79 -15.91 0.74
N SER A 214 -20.20 -16.27 -0.48
CA SER A 214 -19.35 -17.06 -1.40
C SER A 214 -18.07 -16.31 -1.80
N ILE A 215 -18.20 -15.01 -2.12
CA ILE A 215 -17.06 -14.16 -2.51
C ILE A 215 -16.20 -13.88 -1.28
N GLY A 216 -16.79 -13.60 -0.13
CA GLY A 216 -16.06 -13.40 1.13
C GLY A 216 -15.21 -14.60 1.51
N MET A 217 -15.75 -15.82 1.37
CA MET A 217 -14.97 -17.05 1.56
C MET A 217 -13.80 -17.13 0.58
N ALA A 218 -14.02 -16.82 -0.70
CA ALA A 218 -12.95 -16.80 -1.71
C ALA A 218 -11.85 -15.76 -1.40
N ILE A 219 -12.22 -14.58 -0.87
CA ILE A 219 -11.28 -13.56 -0.42
C ILE A 219 -10.44 -14.07 0.75
N ILE A 220 -11.07 -14.71 1.75
CA ILE A 220 -10.34 -15.26 2.91
C ILE A 220 -9.38 -16.36 2.46
N TYR A 221 -9.78 -17.24 1.53
CA TYR A 221 -8.87 -18.25 0.97
C TYR A 221 -7.71 -17.61 0.21
N ASN A 222 -7.98 -16.56 -0.56
CA ASN A 222 -6.94 -15.83 -1.29
C ASN A 222 -5.94 -15.21 -0.33
N LEU A 223 -6.41 -14.46 0.66
CA LEU A 223 -5.54 -13.81 1.64
C LEU A 223 -4.80 -14.84 2.52
N GLY A 224 -5.47 -15.92 2.95
CA GLY A 224 -4.84 -16.97 3.76
C GLY A 224 -3.74 -17.73 3.02
N THR A 225 -3.94 -18.01 1.73
CA THR A 225 -2.89 -18.70 0.94
C THR A 225 -1.68 -17.83 0.62
N ASN A 226 -1.67 -16.53 0.97
CA ASN A 226 -0.49 -15.67 0.85
C ASN A 226 0.63 -16.06 1.83
N MET A 227 0.33 -16.72 2.94
CA MET A 227 1.34 -17.26 3.84
C MET A 227 2.41 -18.10 3.12
N PHE A 228 2.07 -18.78 2.03
CA PHE A 228 3.02 -19.56 1.23
C PHE A 228 4.03 -18.70 0.45
N PHE A 229 3.79 -17.42 0.31
CA PHE A 229 4.70 -16.45 -0.33
C PHE A 229 5.55 -15.67 0.69
N GLY A 230 5.29 -15.87 2.00
CA GLY A 230 5.99 -15.23 3.10
C GLY A 230 5.38 -13.89 3.50
N GLU A 231 5.39 -12.93 2.62
CA GLU A 231 4.83 -11.59 2.86
C GLU A 231 4.07 -11.06 1.64
N ILE A 232 3.23 -10.05 1.88
CA ILE A 232 2.53 -9.30 0.82
C ILE A 232 2.59 -7.81 1.13
N SER A 233 2.56 -6.97 0.09
CA SER A 233 2.46 -5.53 0.24
C SER A 233 1.15 -5.12 0.91
N PHE A 234 1.21 -4.05 1.73
CA PHE A 234 0.01 -3.43 2.27
C PHE A 234 -0.95 -2.93 1.16
N ILE A 235 -0.41 -2.47 0.03
CA ILE A 235 -1.19 -2.07 -1.15
C ILE A 235 -1.95 -3.29 -1.70
N THR A 236 -1.27 -4.42 -1.86
CA THR A 236 -1.88 -5.66 -2.31
C THR A 236 -2.97 -6.12 -1.35
N LYS A 237 -2.73 -6.08 -0.02
CA LYS A 237 -3.71 -6.41 1.02
C LYS A 237 -4.96 -5.54 0.89
N ALA A 238 -4.78 -4.22 0.81
CA ALA A 238 -5.89 -3.27 0.74
C ALA A 238 -6.74 -3.44 -0.53
N LEU A 239 -6.10 -3.62 -1.68
CA LEU A 239 -6.78 -3.72 -2.97
C LEU A 239 -7.42 -5.09 -3.20
N THR A 240 -6.85 -6.17 -2.68
CA THR A 240 -7.28 -7.54 -2.98
C THR A 240 -8.75 -7.76 -2.68
N ALA A 241 -9.24 -7.35 -1.51
CA ALA A 241 -10.62 -7.59 -1.11
C ALA A 241 -11.61 -6.87 -2.03
N VAL A 242 -11.37 -5.60 -2.31
CA VAL A 242 -12.28 -4.75 -3.11
C VAL A 242 -12.24 -5.15 -4.59
N LEU A 243 -11.04 -5.34 -5.17
CA LEU A 243 -10.91 -5.74 -6.57
C LEU A 243 -11.44 -7.14 -6.81
N GLN A 244 -11.17 -8.09 -5.92
CA GLN A 244 -11.69 -9.44 -6.04
C GLN A 244 -13.23 -9.45 -5.94
N LEU A 245 -13.81 -8.66 -5.03
CA LEU A 245 -15.27 -8.49 -4.96
C LEU A 245 -15.82 -8.01 -6.29
N GLY A 246 -15.27 -6.95 -6.88
CA GLY A 246 -15.72 -6.41 -8.16
C GLY A 246 -15.60 -7.40 -9.32
N VAL A 247 -14.43 -8.03 -9.48
CA VAL A 247 -14.15 -8.93 -10.60
C VAL A 247 -14.95 -10.24 -10.53
N THR A 248 -15.19 -10.77 -9.33
CA THR A 248 -15.84 -12.09 -9.19
C THR A 248 -17.36 -12.03 -9.04
N MET A 249 -17.91 -10.86 -8.78
CA MET A 249 -19.35 -10.70 -8.62
C MET A 249 -20.11 -10.98 -9.90
N ASP A 250 -19.60 -10.56 -11.05
CA ASP A 250 -20.22 -10.78 -12.35
C ASP A 250 -20.41 -12.28 -12.66
N PHE A 251 -19.48 -13.11 -12.20
CA PHE A 251 -19.58 -14.58 -12.35
C PHE A 251 -20.78 -15.13 -11.57
N SER A 252 -21.03 -14.61 -10.38
CA SER A 252 -22.15 -14.98 -9.52
C SER A 252 -23.50 -14.57 -10.13
N ILE A 253 -23.58 -13.36 -10.67
CA ILE A 253 -24.77 -12.84 -11.38
C ILE A 253 -25.05 -13.72 -12.60
N PHE A 254 -24.03 -14.06 -13.38
CA PHE A 254 -24.20 -14.90 -14.55
C PHE A 254 -24.71 -16.31 -14.19
N LEU A 255 -24.16 -16.91 -13.12
CA LEU A 255 -24.63 -18.20 -12.62
C LEU A 255 -26.11 -18.16 -12.23
N TRP A 256 -26.50 -17.10 -11.50
CA TRP A 256 -27.90 -16.96 -11.06
C TRP A 256 -28.87 -16.85 -12.24
N HIS A 257 -28.60 -16.00 -13.20
CA HIS A 257 -29.44 -15.87 -14.39
C HIS A 257 -29.47 -17.16 -15.21
N SER A 258 -28.33 -17.83 -15.38
CA SER A 258 -28.29 -19.15 -16.03
C SER A 258 -29.10 -20.21 -15.28
N TYR A 259 -29.11 -20.17 -13.94
CA TYR A 259 -29.92 -21.05 -13.13
C TYR A 259 -31.41 -20.78 -13.30
N GLN A 260 -31.85 -19.53 -13.26
CA GLN A 260 -33.24 -19.14 -13.50
C GLN A 260 -33.72 -19.61 -14.90
N GLU A 261 -32.92 -19.39 -15.94
CA GLU A 261 -33.25 -19.84 -17.29
C GLU A 261 -33.39 -21.39 -17.37
N ASN A 262 -32.49 -22.13 -16.71
CA ASN A 262 -32.55 -23.59 -16.70
C ASN A 262 -33.67 -24.13 -15.80
N GLN A 263 -34.13 -23.43 -14.78
CA GLN A 263 -35.35 -23.78 -14.02
C GLN A 263 -36.59 -23.79 -14.91
N LEU A 264 -36.68 -22.86 -15.88
CA LEU A 264 -37.77 -22.84 -16.85
C LEU A 264 -37.70 -24.04 -17.82
N ARG A 265 -36.49 -24.54 -18.11
CA ARG A 265 -36.27 -25.70 -18.99
C ARG A 265 -36.48 -27.06 -18.29
N PHE A 266 -36.25 -27.12 -16.99
CA PHE A 266 -36.36 -28.33 -16.18
C PHE A 266 -37.26 -28.06 -14.95
N PRO A 267 -38.57 -27.85 -15.14
CA PRO A 267 -39.49 -27.59 -14.05
C PRO A 267 -39.48 -28.70 -13.01
N GLY A 268 -39.27 -28.35 -11.74
CA GLY A 268 -39.27 -29.31 -10.63
C GLY A 268 -37.94 -30.06 -10.39
N ASP A 269 -36.99 -30.03 -11.32
CA ASP A 269 -35.67 -30.68 -11.17
C ASP A 269 -34.58 -29.62 -10.98
N LYS A 270 -34.48 -29.08 -9.75
CA LYS A 270 -33.53 -28.01 -9.38
C LYS A 270 -32.07 -28.45 -9.48
N GLU A 271 -31.76 -29.69 -9.18
CA GLU A 271 -30.39 -30.20 -9.28
C GLU A 271 -29.93 -30.30 -10.74
N ARG A 272 -30.81 -30.72 -11.64
CA ARG A 272 -30.53 -30.75 -13.07
C ARG A 272 -30.39 -29.32 -13.63
N ALA A 273 -31.28 -28.42 -13.25
CA ALA A 273 -31.22 -27.01 -13.65
C ALA A 273 -29.91 -26.36 -13.23
N MET A 274 -29.48 -26.59 -11.99
CA MET A 274 -28.20 -26.06 -11.48
C MET A 274 -27.00 -26.71 -12.17
N GLY A 275 -27.04 -28.02 -12.44
CA GLY A 275 -25.97 -28.71 -13.19
C GLY A 275 -25.75 -28.13 -14.60
N HIS A 276 -26.83 -27.76 -15.30
CA HIS A 276 -26.74 -27.07 -16.59
C HIS A 276 -26.30 -25.60 -16.44
N ALA A 277 -26.75 -24.89 -15.40
CA ALA A 277 -26.31 -23.54 -15.10
C ALA A 277 -24.82 -23.47 -14.86
N ILE A 278 -24.26 -24.38 -14.04
CA ILE A 278 -22.82 -24.48 -13.79
C ILE A 278 -22.06 -24.72 -15.11
N SER A 279 -22.57 -25.60 -15.96
CA SER A 279 -21.94 -25.90 -17.26
C SER A 279 -21.90 -24.66 -18.18
N ASN A 280 -22.99 -23.93 -18.24
CA ASN A 280 -23.07 -22.70 -19.03
C ASN A 280 -22.13 -21.63 -18.46
N THR A 281 -22.10 -21.47 -17.13
CA THR A 281 -21.25 -20.52 -16.42
C THR A 281 -19.77 -20.82 -16.65
N ILE A 282 -19.34 -22.08 -16.46
CA ILE A 282 -17.94 -22.46 -16.72
C ILE A 282 -17.54 -22.13 -18.16
N SER A 283 -18.40 -22.41 -19.13
CA SER A 283 -18.11 -22.17 -20.54
C SER A 283 -17.88 -20.66 -20.84
N SER A 284 -18.65 -19.78 -20.21
CA SER A 284 -18.59 -18.33 -20.45
C SER A 284 -17.55 -17.64 -19.55
N VAL A 285 -17.53 -17.99 -18.27
CA VAL A 285 -16.70 -17.36 -17.25
C VAL A 285 -15.22 -17.74 -17.40
N VAL A 286 -14.92 -19.00 -17.77
CA VAL A 286 -13.51 -19.41 -17.99
C VAL A 286 -12.83 -18.56 -19.07
N GLY A 287 -13.53 -18.26 -20.17
CA GLY A 287 -12.98 -17.41 -21.22
C GLY A 287 -12.62 -15.99 -20.71
N SER A 288 -13.54 -15.37 -19.99
CA SER A 288 -13.33 -14.06 -19.39
C SER A 288 -12.24 -14.09 -18.29
N SER A 289 -12.29 -15.10 -17.41
CA SER A 289 -11.31 -15.22 -16.31
C SER A 289 -9.90 -15.44 -16.81
N VAL A 290 -9.69 -16.20 -17.88
CA VAL A 290 -8.35 -16.43 -18.47
C VAL A 290 -7.74 -15.11 -18.94
N THR A 291 -8.52 -14.22 -19.59
CA THR A 291 -8.01 -12.92 -20.02
C THR A 291 -7.68 -12.02 -18.83
N THR A 292 -8.50 -12.02 -17.77
CA THR A 292 -8.25 -11.27 -16.54
C THR A 292 -7.00 -11.80 -15.81
N ILE A 293 -6.87 -13.12 -15.68
CA ILE A 293 -5.69 -13.77 -15.08
C ILE A 293 -4.42 -13.41 -15.89
N ALA A 294 -4.49 -13.49 -17.23
CA ALA A 294 -3.36 -13.13 -18.09
C ALA A 294 -2.97 -11.64 -17.91
N GLY A 295 -3.95 -10.75 -17.77
CA GLY A 295 -3.70 -9.33 -17.47
C GLY A 295 -2.97 -9.13 -16.14
N PHE A 296 -3.41 -9.79 -15.07
CA PHE A 296 -2.72 -9.73 -13.78
C PHE A 296 -1.33 -10.38 -13.84
N LEU A 297 -1.17 -11.52 -14.50
CA LEU A 297 0.14 -12.14 -14.64
C LEU A 297 1.10 -11.32 -15.51
N ALA A 298 0.61 -10.48 -16.42
CA ALA A 298 1.45 -9.56 -17.17
C ALA A 298 2.16 -8.54 -16.27
N MET A 299 1.56 -8.18 -15.12
CA MET A 299 2.19 -7.30 -14.12
C MET A 299 3.46 -7.94 -13.50
N CYS A 300 3.57 -9.28 -13.52
CA CYS A 300 4.76 -9.97 -13.02
C CYS A 300 6.04 -9.70 -13.84
N PHE A 301 5.91 -9.12 -15.02
CA PHE A 301 7.05 -8.73 -15.86
C PHE A 301 7.54 -7.29 -15.64
N MET A 302 6.95 -6.58 -14.68
CA MET A 302 7.38 -5.24 -14.28
C MET A 302 8.72 -5.30 -13.54
N SER A 303 9.61 -4.32 -13.77
CA SER A 303 10.84 -4.16 -12.98
C SER A 303 10.56 -3.80 -11.53
N PHE A 304 9.48 -3.08 -11.27
CA PHE A 304 8.97 -2.81 -9.94
C PHE A 304 8.25 -4.05 -9.40
N THR A 305 8.88 -4.75 -8.45
CA THR A 305 8.44 -6.09 -8.01
C THR A 305 7.11 -6.11 -7.27
N LEU A 306 6.57 -4.95 -6.88
CA LEU A 306 5.18 -4.82 -6.42
C LEU A 306 4.18 -5.37 -7.45
N GLY A 307 4.52 -5.27 -8.76
CA GLY A 307 3.74 -5.86 -9.84
C GLY A 307 3.63 -7.38 -9.74
N ILE A 308 4.69 -8.05 -9.26
CA ILE A 308 4.69 -9.51 -9.05
C ILE A 308 3.73 -9.87 -7.90
N ASP A 309 3.86 -9.15 -6.78
CA ASP A 309 3.03 -9.38 -5.60
C ASP A 309 1.53 -9.19 -5.94
N LEU A 310 1.16 -8.03 -6.45
CA LEU A 310 -0.22 -7.73 -6.84
C LEU A 310 -0.72 -8.68 -7.94
N GLY A 311 0.11 -8.95 -8.95
CA GLY A 311 -0.22 -9.79 -10.09
C GLY A 311 -0.56 -11.23 -9.69
N ILE A 312 0.27 -11.85 -8.86
CA ILE A 312 0.05 -13.22 -8.37
C ILE A 312 -1.17 -13.30 -7.47
N VAL A 313 -1.29 -12.40 -6.49
CA VAL A 313 -2.40 -12.41 -5.52
C VAL A 313 -3.73 -12.18 -6.23
N MET A 314 -3.79 -11.26 -7.19
CA MET A 314 -5.01 -10.98 -7.95
C MET A 314 -5.35 -12.12 -8.92
N ALA A 315 -4.39 -12.69 -9.65
CA ALA A 315 -4.61 -13.84 -10.53
C ALA A 315 -5.16 -15.04 -9.75
N LYS A 316 -4.55 -15.35 -8.60
CA LYS A 316 -5.01 -16.38 -7.65
C LYS A 316 -6.42 -16.07 -7.12
N GLY A 317 -6.70 -14.82 -6.80
CA GLY A 317 -8.02 -14.36 -6.36
C GLY A 317 -9.11 -14.62 -7.38
N VAL A 318 -8.84 -14.38 -8.67
CA VAL A 318 -9.78 -14.69 -9.76
C VAL A 318 -10.02 -16.20 -9.87
N VAL A 319 -8.97 -17.02 -9.80
CA VAL A 319 -9.10 -18.49 -9.82
C VAL A 319 -9.98 -18.98 -8.67
N LEU A 320 -9.71 -18.55 -7.45
CA LEU A 320 -10.49 -18.91 -6.26
C LEU A 320 -11.92 -18.40 -6.35
N GLY A 321 -12.13 -17.19 -6.92
CA GLY A 321 -13.44 -16.64 -7.18
C GLY A 321 -14.26 -17.49 -8.15
N VAL A 322 -13.66 -17.95 -9.25
CA VAL A 322 -14.33 -18.87 -10.21
C VAL A 322 -14.66 -20.20 -9.54
N ILE A 323 -13.72 -20.79 -8.80
CA ILE A 323 -13.97 -22.03 -8.07
C ILE A 323 -15.14 -21.86 -7.09
N SER A 324 -15.12 -20.78 -6.31
CA SER A 324 -16.19 -20.48 -5.35
C SER A 324 -17.55 -20.27 -6.04
N CYS A 325 -17.57 -19.57 -7.17
CA CYS A 325 -18.77 -19.33 -7.96
C CYS A 325 -19.39 -20.63 -8.48
N VAL A 326 -18.60 -21.60 -8.91
CA VAL A 326 -19.12 -22.86 -9.47
C VAL A 326 -19.31 -23.99 -8.45
N THR A 327 -18.81 -23.84 -7.23
CA THR A 327 -18.91 -24.87 -6.17
C THR A 327 -19.70 -24.40 -4.96
N ILE A 328 -19.23 -23.34 -4.28
CA ILE A 328 -19.79 -22.84 -3.02
C ILE A 328 -21.14 -22.17 -3.23
N LEU A 329 -21.22 -21.25 -4.19
CA LEU A 329 -22.44 -20.51 -4.47
C LEU A 329 -23.61 -21.40 -4.89
N PRO A 330 -23.47 -22.35 -5.84
CA PRO A 330 -24.54 -23.29 -6.14
C PRO A 330 -24.99 -24.11 -4.94
N SER A 331 -24.04 -24.46 -4.07
CA SER A 331 -24.32 -25.22 -2.85
C SER A 331 -25.16 -24.41 -1.85
N PHE A 332 -24.89 -23.12 -1.69
CA PHE A 332 -25.75 -22.21 -0.90
C PHE A 332 -27.13 -22.08 -1.51
N ILE A 333 -27.23 -21.80 -2.81
CA ILE A 333 -28.50 -21.60 -3.49
C ILE A 333 -29.41 -22.85 -3.35
N LEU A 334 -28.88 -24.04 -3.61
CA LEU A 334 -29.65 -25.27 -3.53
C LEU A 334 -30.01 -25.67 -2.09
N THR A 335 -29.15 -25.42 -1.13
CA THR A 335 -29.40 -25.74 0.29
C THR A 335 -30.47 -24.85 0.89
N PHE A 336 -30.45 -23.57 0.57
CA PHE A 336 -31.38 -22.58 1.10
C PHE A 336 -32.49 -22.17 0.13
N ASP A 337 -32.72 -22.95 -0.88
CA ASP A 337 -33.66 -22.69 -1.95
C ASP A 337 -35.08 -22.32 -1.45
N ARG A 338 -35.61 -23.03 -0.43
CA ARG A 338 -36.90 -22.70 0.19
C ARG A 338 -36.94 -21.31 0.83
N ALA A 339 -35.80 -20.87 1.38
CA ALA A 339 -35.70 -19.54 1.97
C ALA A 339 -35.61 -18.46 0.88
N ILE A 340 -34.90 -18.74 -0.20
CA ILE A 340 -34.81 -17.86 -1.37
C ILE A 340 -36.22 -17.64 -1.97
N GLU A 341 -37.01 -18.72 -2.15
CA GLU A 341 -38.39 -18.62 -2.66
C GLU A 341 -39.30 -17.76 -1.76
N LYS A 342 -39.13 -17.83 -0.44
CA LYS A 342 -39.92 -17.02 0.49
C LYS A 342 -39.57 -15.52 0.46
N THR A 343 -38.34 -15.17 0.07
CA THR A 343 -37.85 -13.79 0.00
C THR A 343 -37.90 -13.22 -1.43
N ARG A 344 -38.50 -13.96 -2.34
CA ARG A 344 -38.62 -13.55 -3.74
C ARG A 344 -39.55 -12.35 -3.86
N HIS A 345 -39.14 -11.35 -4.63
CA HIS A 345 -39.90 -10.16 -4.92
C HIS A 345 -39.90 -9.90 -6.43
N LYS A 346 -40.76 -9.01 -6.85
CA LYS A 346 -40.84 -8.59 -8.25
C LYS A 346 -39.58 -7.79 -8.61
N GLU A 347 -39.03 -8.04 -9.78
CA GLU A 347 -37.91 -7.26 -10.30
C GLU A 347 -38.23 -5.76 -10.27
N ILE A 348 -37.37 -4.99 -9.58
CA ILE A 348 -37.53 -3.55 -9.39
C ILE A 348 -37.12 -2.83 -10.69
N ILE A 349 -36.06 -3.35 -11.37
CA ILE A 349 -35.59 -2.78 -12.63
C ILE A 349 -36.45 -3.28 -13.78
N PRO A 350 -37.17 -2.40 -14.51
CA PRO A 350 -37.95 -2.81 -15.63
C PRO A 350 -37.11 -3.32 -16.79
N SER A 351 -37.62 -4.26 -17.54
CA SER A 351 -36.91 -4.78 -18.70
C SER A 351 -36.56 -3.68 -19.71
N MET A 352 -35.26 -3.54 -20.00
CA MET A 352 -34.76 -2.49 -20.89
C MET A 352 -34.86 -2.84 -22.38
N LYS A 353 -35.86 -3.68 -22.76
CA LYS A 353 -36.06 -4.11 -24.16
C LYS A 353 -36.19 -2.94 -25.13
N LYS A 354 -36.90 -1.88 -24.73
CA LYS A 354 -37.08 -0.68 -25.57
C LYS A 354 -35.75 0.05 -25.77
N LEU A 355 -34.95 0.20 -24.72
CA LEU A 355 -33.63 0.82 -24.78
C LEU A 355 -32.68 0.00 -25.64
N SER A 356 -32.60 -1.32 -25.41
CA SER A 356 -31.80 -2.23 -26.21
C SER A 356 -32.17 -2.19 -27.70
N SER A 357 -33.46 -2.22 -28.02
CA SER A 357 -33.94 -2.09 -29.40
C SER A 357 -33.60 -0.72 -30.03
N PHE A 358 -33.68 0.36 -29.25
CA PHE A 358 -33.26 1.69 -29.70
C PHE A 358 -31.76 1.76 -29.98
N ILE A 359 -30.91 1.23 -29.08
CA ILE A 359 -29.46 1.19 -29.26
C ILE A 359 -29.09 0.41 -30.52
N VAL A 360 -29.64 -0.79 -30.70
CA VAL A 360 -29.38 -1.61 -31.89
C VAL A 360 -29.81 -0.92 -33.15
N ARG A 361 -31.01 -0.29 -33.17
CA ARG A 361 -31.57 0.42 -34.33
C ARG A 361 -30.77 1.66 -34.68
N LYS A 362 -30.17 2.34 -33.70
CA LYS A 362 -29.46 3.61 -33.85
C LYS A 362 -27.94 3.45 -33.49
N SER A 363 -27.39 2.24 -33.72
CA SER A 363 -26.01 1.91 -33.35
C SER A 363 -24.95 2.90 -33.88
N TRP A 364 -25.18 3.45 -35.10
CA TRP A 364 -24.29 4.44 -35.69
C TRP A 364 -24.14 5.72 -34.84
N ILE A 365 -25.23 6.17 -34.18
CA ILE A 365 -25.22 7.36 -33.31
C ILE A 365 -24.32 7.08 -32.09
N PHE A 366 -24.46 5.91 -31.49
CA PHE A 366 -23.64 5.51 -30.31
C PHE A 366 -22.19 5.34 -30.69
N ILE A 367 -21.89 4.74 -31.86
CA ILE A 367 -20.51 4.61 -32.38
C ILE A 367 -19.92 6.00 -32.62
N THR A 368 -20.62 6.89 -33.28
CA THR A 368 -20.15 8.26 -33.55
C THR A 368 -19.93 9.03 -32.24
N ALA A 369 -20.89 8.95 -31.29
CA ALA A 369 -20.74 9.59 -29.98
C ALA A 369 -19.53 9.08 -29.24
N PHE A 370 -19.27 7.75 -29.26
CA PHE A 370 -18.10 7.15 -28.65
C PHE A 370 -16.79 7.67 -29.27
N VAL A 371 -16.70 7.71 -30.61
CA VAL A 371 -15.53 8.22 -31.31
C VAL A 371 -15.28 9.70 -31.00
N VAL A 372 -16.34 10.52 -30.94
CA VAL A 372 -16.23 11.93 -30.58
C VAL A 372 -15.75 12.10 -29.14
N LEU A 373 -16.28 11.30 -28.20
CA LEU A 373 -15.85 11.34 -26.79
C LEU A 373 -14.43 10.80 -26.58
N LEU A 374 -13.93 9.96 -27.47
CA LEU A 374 -12.56 9.44 -27.41
C LEU A 374 -11.51 10.55 -27.59
N ILE A 375 -11.81 11.59 -28.36
CA ILE A 375 -10.89 12.71 -28.61
C ILE A 375 -10.54 13.45 -27.31
N PRO A 376 -11.52 14.00 -26.54
CA PRO A 376 -11.20 14.64 -25.27
C PRO A 376 -10.66 13.66 -24.21
N ALA A 377 -11.02 12.39 -24.27
CA ALA A 377 -10.48 11.37 -23.37
C ALA A 377 -8.97 11.14 -23.61
N ILE A 378 -8.55 11.01 -24.89
CA ILE A 378 -7.14 10.90 -25.25
C ILE A 378 -6.38 12.18 -24.87
N TYR A 379 -6.95 13.35 -25.17
CA TYR A 379 -6.34 14.61 -24.78
C TYR A 379 -6.14 14.71 -23.26
N GLY A 380 -7.15 14.40 -22.46
CA GLY A 380 -7.03 14.37 -21.00
C GLY A 380 -6.00 13.35 -20.50
N TYR A 381 -5.97 12.16 -21.09
CA TYR A 381 -4.99 11.11 -20.72
C TYR A 381 -3.53 11.53 -21.00
N THR A 382 -3.28 12.30 -22.06
CA THR A 382 -1.92 12.73 -22.43
C THR A 382 -1.46 14.02 -21.77
N HIS A 383 -2.38 14.76 -21.09
CA HIS A 383 -2.10 16.06 -20.48
C HIS A 383 -2.42 16.08 -18.99
N TYR A 384 -2.46 14.92 -18.35
CA TYR A 384 -2.65 14.88 -16.91
C TYR A 384 -1.33 14.46 -16.22
N ASP A 385 -1.03 15.12 -15.10
CA ASP A 385 0.19 14.85 -14.35
C ASP A 385 0.02 13.61 -13.47
N VAL A 386 1.07 12.79 -13.40
CA VAL A 386 1.11 11.60 -12.54
C VAL A 386 1.72 11.99 -11.21
N TYR A 387 1.00 11.73 -10.15
CA TYR A 387 1.45 11.96 -8.79
C TYR A 387 2.40 10.86 -8.32
N TYR A 388 3.58 11.26 -7.84
CA TYR A 388 4.55 10.36 -7.19
C TYR A 388 4.70 10.64 -5.70
N ASN A 389 4.15 11.76 -5.21
CA ASN A 389 4.22 12.16 -3.82
C ASN A 389 3.10 11.50 -3.01
N LEU A 390 3.47 10.50 -2.18
CA LEU A 390 2.53 9.73 -1.37
C LEU A 390 1.95 10.53 -0.21
N ASP A 391 2.73 11.42 0.39
CA ASP A 391 2.33 12.20 1.57
C ASP A 391 1.32 13.32 1.22
N SER A 392 1.36 13.85 -0.01
CA SER A 392 0.42 14.88 -0.46
C SER A 392 -1.05 14.44 -0.44
N THR A 393 -1.31 13.14 -0.49
CA THR A 393 -2.67 12.55 -0.49
C THR A 393 -3.17 12.20 0.91
N LEU A 394 -2.31 12.26 1.92
CA LEU A 394 -2.65 11.93 3.29
C LEU A 394 -3.46 13.04 3.97
N PRO A 395 -4.31 12.71 4.97
CA PRO A 395 -5.00 13.69 5.79
C PRO A 395 -4.03 14.68 6.43
N LYS A 396 -4.36 15.96 6.38
CA LYS A 396 -3.49 17.05 6.87
C LYS A 396 -3.36 17.09 8.40
N ASP A 397 -4.19 16.38 9.10
CA ASP A 397 -4.22 16.28 10.57
C ASP A 397 -3.42 15.09 11.12
N LEU A 398 -2.76 14.32 10.26
CA LEU A 398 -1.83 13.27 10.71
C LEU A 398 -0.59 13.89 11.37
N ASP A 399 -0.12 13.25 12.44
CA ASP A 399 1.01 13.74 13.24
C ASP A 399 2.27 13.99 12.40
N SER A 400 2.60 13.08 11.49
CA SER A 400 3.75 13.22 10.58
C SER A 400 3.58 14.36 9.56
N ILE A 401 2.36 14.58 9.07
CA ILE A 401 2.09 15.65 8.09
C ILE A 401 2.15 17.02 8.79
N VAL A 402 1.60 17.12 10.00
CA VAL A 402 1.74 18.33 10.83
C VAL A 402 3.22 18.59 11.14
N ALA A 403 3.99 17.56 11.50
CA ALA A 403 5.42 17.69 11.77
C ALA A 403 6.21 18.11 10.53
N ASN A 404 5.92 17.53 9.35
CA ASN A 404 6.57 17.94 8.10
C ASN A 404 6.27 19.39 7.73
N SER A 405 5.01 19.84 7.91
CA SER A 405 4.64 21.25 7.67
C SER A 405 5.42 22.20 8.56
N LYS A 406 5.51 21.88 9.86
CA LYS A 406 6.29 22.69 10.82
C LYS A 406 7.79 22.71 10.49
N LEU A 407 8.35 21.58 10.06
CA LEU A 407 9.75 21.49 9.64
C LEU A 407 10.01 22.38 8.43
N THR A 408 9.07 22.43 7.48
CA THR A 408 9.14 23.34 6.34
C THR A 408 9.05 24.80 6.78
N ASP A 409 8.08 25.12 7.63
CA ASP A 409 7.80 26.51 8.03
C ASP A 409 8.93 27.11 8.90
N GLU A 410 9.55 26.31 9.79
CA GLU A 410 10.52 26.80 10.76
C GLU A 410 11.98 26.59 10.34
N PHE A 411 12.28 25.54 9.58
CA PHE A 411 13.64 25.16 9.17
C PHE A 411 13.86 25.26 7.66
N ASN A 412 12.85 25.66 6.88
CA ASN A 412 12.88 25.70 5.42
C ASN A 412 13.30 24.35 4.79
N MET A 413 12.82 23.26 5.37
CA MET A 413 13.23 21.89 5.06
C MET A 413 12.01 21.06 4.70
N SER A 414 11.76 20.89 3.40
CA SER A 414 10.63 20.11 2.88
C SER A 414 11.01 18.67 2.52
N SER A 415 12.27 18.44 2.15
CA SER A 415 12.80 17.11 1.93
C SER A 415 14.26 17.01 2.35
N THR A 416 14.69 15.79 2.69
CA THR A 416 16.08 15.52 3.09
C THR A 416 16.62 14.35 2.26
N HIS A 417 17.82 14.56 1.71
CA HIS A 417 18.56 13.59 0.92
C HIS A 417 19.84 13.20 1.64
N MET A 418 20.25 11.95 1.51
CA MET A 418 21.52 11.46 2.00
C MET A 418 22.45 11.15 0.84
N LEU A 419 23.63 11.73 0.86
CA LEU A 419 24.69 11.48 -0.11
C LEU A 419 25.83 10.73 0.56
N LEU A 420 26.29 9.67 -0.08
CA LEU A 420 27.47 8.90 0.34
C LEU A 420 28.66 9.28 -0.56
N ALA A 421 29.70 9.83 0.03
CA ALA A 421 30.95 10.16 -0.65
C ALA A 421 32.11 9.31 -0.14
N ASP A 422 33.21 9.20 -0.90
CA ASP A 422 34.39 8.46 -0.47
C ASP A 422 35.02 9.10 0.80
N SER A 423 35.20 8.32 1.85
CA SER A 423 35.80 8.77 3.12
C SER A 423 37.23 9.31 2.98
N LYS A 424 37.92 8.96 1.87
CA LYS A 424 39.29 9.39 1.59
C LYS A 424 39.39 10.73 0.86
N MET A 425 38.26 11.34 0.49
CA MET A 425 38.28 12.69 -0.06
C MET A 425 38.91 13.67 0.92
N LYS A 426 39.69 14.59 0.38
CA LYS A 426 40.32 15.62 1.24
C LYS A 426 39.25 16.60 1.73
N SER A 427 39.31 17.00 2.98
CA SER A 427 38.37 17.98 3.58
C SER A 427 38.19 19.24 2.73
N LYS A 428 39.25 19.73 2.05
CA LYS A 428 39.14 20.85 1.12
C LYS A 428 38.20 20.57 -0.04
N ASP A 429 38.27 19.37 -0.63
CA ASP A 429 37.47 18.99 -1.79
C ASP A 429 36.02 18.73 -1.36
N VAL A 430 35.81 18.15 -0.16
CA VAL A 430 34.49 17.97 0.45
C VAL A 430 33.84 19.32 0.72
N ASN A 431 34.55 20.26 1.35
CA ASN A 431 34.03 21.61 1.62
C ASN A 431 33.70 22.39 0.33
N MET A 432 34.46 22.19 -0.72
CA MET A 432 34.15 22.81 -2.02
C MET A 432 32.89 22.20 -2.63
N MET A 433 32.78 20.88 -2.57
CA MET A 433 31.58 20.15 -3.04
C MET A 433 30.32 20.57 -2.27
N LEU A 434 30.41 20.69 -0.94
CA LEU A 434 29.27 21.12 -0.10
C LEU A 434 28.83 22.55 -0.45
N LYS A 435 29.77 23.47 -0.64
CA LYS A 435 29.46 24.83 -1.08
C LYS A 435 28.85 24.89 -2.47
N ASP A 436 29.32 24.06 -3.38
CA ASP A 436 28.75 23.99 -4.72
C ASP A 436 27.30 23.45 -4.66
N MET A 437 27.02 22.49 -3.76
CA MET A 437 25.66 21.97 -3.51
C MET A 437 24.75 23.05 -2.91
N GLU A 438 25.22 23.82 -1.92
CA GLU A 438 24.45 24.92 -1.32
C GLU A 438 24.12 26.05 -2.31
N ASN A 439 24.87 26.16 -3.41
CA ASN A 439 24.59 27.11 -4.49
C ASN A 439 23.55 26.59 -5.50
N VAL A 440 23.11 25.32 -5.39
CA VAL A 440 22.04 24.79 -6.23
C VAL A 440 20.70 25.36 -5.75
N GLU A 441 19.89 25.83 -6.70
CA GLU A 441 18.57 26.40 -6.39
C GLU A 441 17.69 25.36 -5.67
N GLY A 442 17.10 25.77 -4.55
CA GLY A 442 16.24 24.89 -3.73
C GLY A 442 16.98 24.02 -2.72
N VAL A 443 18.30 24.11 -2.59
CA VAL A 443 19.07 23.48 -1.51
C VAL A 443 19.11 24.42 -0.31
N SER A 444 18.58 24.00 0.82
CA SER A 444 18.57 24.77 2.07
C SER A 444 19.89 24.68 2.82
N PHE A 445 20.49 23.47 2.82
CA PHE A 445 21.78 23.19 3.46
C PHE A 445 22.43 21.94 2.90
N ALA A 446 23.75 21.83 3.05
CA ALA A 446 24.53 20.61 2.81
C ALA A 446 25.47 20.37 3.99
N LEU A 447 25.22 19.33 4.79
CA LEU A 447 25.93 19.06 6.03
C LEU A 447 26.72 17.76 5.95
N GLY A 448 28.02 17.86 6.10
CA GLY A 448 28.95 16.75 6.32
C GLY A 448 29.74 16.95 7.61
N LEU A 449 30.59 15.99 7.96
CA LEU A 449 31.43 16.08 9.15
C LEU A 449 32.29 17.36 9.19
N ASP A 450 32.87 17.73 8.05
CA ASP A 450 33.72 18.91 7.91
C ASP A 450 32.95 20.24 8.09
N THR A 451 31.66 20.27 7.73
CA THR A 451 30.82 21.48 7.88
C THR A 451 30.39 21.66 9.33
N LEU A 452 30.06 20.54 10.02
CA LEU A 452 29.60 20.57 11.41
C LEU A 452 30.69 21.02 12.38
N ILE A 453 31.94 20.65 12.11
CA ILE A 453 33.07 20.88 13.05
C ILE A 453 33.87 22.09 12.63
N GLY A 454 33.79 22.46 11.36
CA GLY A 454 34.56 23.56 10.77
C GLY A 454 35.98 23.13 10.35
N PRO A 455 36.53 23.79 9.33
CA PRO A 455 37.79 23.38 8.69
C PRO A 455 39.04 23.56 9.56
N ALA A 456 38.89 24.19 10.73
CA ALA A 456 40.02 24.51 11.63
C ALA A 456 40.30 23.39 12.66
N ILE A 457 39.42 22.41 12.82
CA ILE A 457 39.56 21.33 13.79
C ILE A 457 40.11 20.08 13.08
N PRO A 458 41.32 19.60 13.47
CA PRO A 458 41.85 18.36 12.91
C PRO A 458 40.94 17.17 13.23
N GLU A 459 40.76 16.27 12.26
CA GLU A 459 39.87 15.11 12.37
C GLU A 459 40.26 14.17 13.54
N GLU A 460 41.53 14.19 13.95
CA GLU A 460 42.06 13.38 15.07
C GLU A 460 41.54 13.83 16.45
N ILE A 461 41.01 15.04 16.56
CA ILE A 461 40.48 15.59 17.82
C ILE A 461 38.98 15.31 17.97
N ILE A 462 38.32 14.88 16.90
CA ILE A 462 36.88 14.62 16.88
C ILE A 462 36.61 13.34 17.69
N PRO A 463 35.66 13.36 18.65
CA PRO A 463 35.26 12.15 19.34
C PRO A 463 34.78 11.05 18.36
N GLU A 464 35.21 9.81 18.57
CA GLU A 464 34.80 8.68 17.72
C GLU A 464 33.25 8.52 17.68
N SER A 465 32.56 8.87 18.75
CA SER A 465 31.09 8.86 18.81
C SER A 465 30.44 9.82 17.82
N VAL A 466 31.06 10.93 17.48
CA VAL A 466 30.58 11.87 16.46
C VAL A 466 31.01 11.42 15.06
N LYS A 467 32.24 10.96 14.96
CA LYS A 467 32.81 10.52 13.69
C LYS A 467 32.08 9.31 13.12
N SER A 468 31.79 8.31 13.95
CA SER A 468 31.09 7.07 13.55
C SER A 468 29.65 7.32 13.04
N ILE A 469 29.06 8.47 13.38
CA ILE A 469 27.71 8.81 12.89
C ILE A 469 27.72 9.18 11.40
N LEU A 470 28.77 9.94 10.99
CA LEU A 470 28.85 10.54 9.65
C LEU A 470 29.96 9.99 8.78
N LYS A 471 30.88 9.15 9.33
CA LYS A 471 32.02 8.63 8.59
C LYS A 471 32.31 7.18 8.98
N SER A 472 32.45 6.32 7.97
CA SER A 472 32.94 4.95 8.09
C SER A 472 34.31 4.81 7.44
N ASP A 473 34.89 3.62 7.43
CA ASP A 473 36.19 3.35 6.79
C ASP A 473 36.19 3.67 5.28
N LYS A 474 35.06 3.53 4.62
CA LYS A 474 34.91 3.69 3.16
C LYS A 474 34.13 4.90 2.74
N TRP A 475 33.14 5.30 3.54
CA TRP A 475 32.13 6.29 3.17
C TRP A 475 32.04 7.41 4.19
N GLN A 476 31.64 8.58 3.72
CA GLN A 476 31.16 9.68 4.54
C GLN A 476 29.75 10.06 4.13
N LEU A 477 28.92 10.29 5.14
CA LEU A 477 27.50 10.63 5.00
C LEU A 477 27.34 12.15 4.99
N ILE A 478 26.66 12.65 3.99
CA ILE A 478 26.30 14.05 3.84
C ILE A 478 24.79 14.14 3.80
N MET A 479 24.22 15.05 4.60
CA MET A 479 22.80 15.36 4.61
C MET A 479 22.56 16.61 3.81
N ILE A 480 21.61 16.59 2.90
CA ILE A 480 21.21 17.70 2.04
C ILE A 480 19.74 17.97 2.29
N GLY A 481 19.41 19.18 2.71
CA GLY A 481 18.03 19.64 2.84
C GLY A 481 17.60 20.40 1.61
N SER A 482 16.35 20.19 1.19
CA SER A 482 15.75 20.94 0.08
C SER A 482 14.47 21.65 0.53
N GLU A 483 14.25 22.85 0.00
CA GLU A 483 13.01 23.61 0.13
C GLU A 483 11.85 22.95 -0.64
N TYR A 484 12.17 22.14 -1.65
CA TYR A 484 11.18 21.48 -2.50
C TYR A 484 10.69 20.18 -1.88
N MET A 485 9.41 19.89 -2.10
CA MET A 485 8.78 18.67 -1.58
C MET A 485 9.33 17.43 -2.28
N THR A 486 9.42 16.33 -1.55
CA THR A 486 9.82 15.02 -2.09
C THR A 486 8.99 14.67 -3.33
N ALA A 487 9.65 14.18 -4.37
CA ALA A 487 9.04 13.76 -5.64
C ALA A 487 8.34 14.89 -6.42
N SER A 488 8.66 16.16 -6.17
CA SER A 488 8.29 17.25 -7.05
C SER A 488 9.21 17.33 -8.28
N ASP A 489 8.77 18.00 -9.34
CA ASP A 489 9.59 18.16 -10.55
C ASP A 489 10.83 19.00 -10.26
N GLU A 490 10.71 19.98 -9.35
CA GLU A 490 11.79 20.86 -8.95
C GLU A 490 12.90 20.12 -8.20
N VAL A 491 12.54 19.18 -7.30
CA VAL A 491 13.53 18.38 -6.56
C VAL A 491 14.22 17.33 -7.43
N ASN A 492 13.57 16.92 -8.50
CA ASN A 492 14.09 15.90 -9.44
C ASN A 492 14.95 16.51 -10.55
N ALA A 493 14.88 17.82 -10.78
CA ALA A 493 15.65 18.55 -11.80
C ALA A 493 17.07 18.85 -11.33
#